data_e28d0927f2eec01ef3b85c426102f728
#
_entry.id   e28d0927f2eec01ef3b85c426102f728
#
_cell.length_a   1.000
_cell.length_b   1.000
_cell.length_c   1.000
_cell.angle_alpha   90.00
_cell.angle_beta   90.00
_cell.angle_gamma   90.00
#
_symmetry.space_group_name_H-M   'P 1'
#
loop_
_entity.id
_entity.type
_entity.pdbx_description
1 polymer ?
#
loop_
_entity_poly.entity_id
_entity_poly.type
_entity_poly.pdbx_seq_one_letter_code
_entity_poly.pdbx_strand_id
1 'polypeptide(L)'
;ATCSRLTVEDHLRVRVGFPGVILSDDLEMGAIGESCPIGEAAMKAAAAGHDLLLVCHTEPAQRGAAAALLDAYRSGALPRRGLETAAERVRCLRERRSARFEGGAPAPEVDGPPLAWAIATRAVTVVASGSPGFKRALNGRVAVVFPRFSELAARITIEPAVADERAYVAGAFAPAGIAPDTVLVGIEPTDAEIAAAAERAAAADATVLFLFDAHLYPSNRALLDAVQARARALAVVLLRDPYDASLLRPNILGITAYGFRKCQMDAVIARLAHP
;
A
#
# COMPACT_ATOMS: atom_id res chain seq x y z
N ALA A 1 5.73 13.32 15.07
CA ALA A 1 5.53 14.63 14.44
C ALA A 1 4.18 15.23 14.84
N THR A 2 3.06 14.52 14.67
CA THR A 2 1.67 15.01 14.89
C THR A 2 1.45 15.67 16.24
N CYS A 3 1.96 15.12 17.33
CA CYS A 3 1.79 15.67 18.69
C CYS A 3 2.94 16.61 19.11
N SER A 4 3.79 17.04 18.20
CA SER A 4 4.98 17.86 18.50
C SER A 4 4.78 19.32 18.11
N ARG A 5 4.70 20.21 19.09
CA ARG A 5 4.68 21.65 18.85
C ARG A 5 5.92 22.13 18.10
N LEU A 6 7.09 21.59 18.43
CA LEU A 6 8.35 21.93 17.75
C LEU A 6 8.27 21.67 16.23
N THR A 7 7.58 20.61 15.82
CA THR A 7 7.42 20.27 14.42
C THR A 7 6.33 21.12 13.74
N VAL A 8 5.16 21.22 14.37
CA VAL A 8 3.97 21.81 13.75
C VAL A 8 4.00 23.35 13.85
N GLU A 9 4.10 23.87 15.07
CA GLU A 9 4.07 25.33 15.26
C GLU A 9 5.44 25.94 14.96
N ASP A 10 6.51 25.50 15.66
CA ASP A 10 7.77 26.22 15.61
C ASP A 10 8.48 26.03 14.24
N HIS A 11 8.47 24.81 13.69
CA HIS A 11 9.12 24.58 12.39
C HIS A 11 8.20 24.93 11.22
N LEU A 12 7.03 24.29 11.08
CA LEU A 12 6.19 24.46 9.90
C LEU A 12 5.51 25.84 9.86
N ARG A 13 4.88 26.27 10.97
CA ARG A 13 4.17 27.54 11.00
C ARG A 13 5.12 28.73 11.03
N VAL A 14 6.09 28.73 11.95
CA VAL A 14 6.96 29.89 12.17
C VAL A 14 8.17 29.89 11.24
N ARG A 15 9.01 28.84 11.27
CA ARG A 15 10.26 28.82 10.53
C ARG A 15 10.07 28.73 9.00
N VAL A 16 9.16 27.88 8.54
CA VAL A 16 8.81 27.76 7.10
C VAL A 16 7.86 28.87 6.68
N GLY A 17 7.11 29.47 7.61
CA GLY A 17 6.14 30.52 7.32
C GLY A 17 4.88 30.04 6.63
N PHE A 18 4.47 28.77 6.86
CA PHE A 18 3.30 28.21 6.19
C PHE A 18 1.99 28.85 6.66
N PRO A 19 1.27 29.61 5.82
CA PRO A 19 0.10 30.40 6.23
C PRO A 19 -1.21 29.61 6.16
N GLY A 20 -1.21 28.44 5.53
CA GLY A 20 -2.42 27.66 5.23
C GLY A 20 -2.93 26.86 6.41
N VAL A 21 -3.97 26.07 6.17
CA VAL A 21 -4.53 25.11 7.13
C VAL A 21 -3.57 23.95 7.31
N ILE A 22 -3.16 23.67 8.55
CA ILE A 22 -2.39 22.48 8.92
C ILE A 22 -3.34 21.38 9.35
N LEU A 23 -3.30 20.28 8.61
CA LEU A 23 -4.12 19.09 8.81
C LEU A 23 -3.29 18.02 9.49
N SER A 24 -3.82 17.33 10.51
CA SER A 24 -3.15 16.14 11.04
C SER A 24 -3.25 14.99 10.03
N ASP A 25 -2.41 13.97 10.19
CA ASP A 25 -2.74 12.64 9.67
C ASP A 25 -3.81 12.00 10.55
N ASP A 26 -4.31 10.81 10.19
CA ASP A 26 -5.35 10.15 10.96
C ASP A 26 -4.84 9.75 12.35
N LEU A 27 -5.56 10.21 13.38
CA LEU A 27 -5.19 9.95 14.77
C LEU A 27 -5.45 8.50 15.21
N GLU A 28 -6.17 7.72 14.43
CA GLU A 28 -6.38 6.28 14.65
C GLU A 28 -5.24 5.41 14.12
N MET A 29 -4.22 5.99 13.44
CA MET A 29 -3.05 5.24 12.99
C MET A 29 -2.31 4.60 14.17
N GLY A 30 -1.81 3.36 14.00
CA GLY A 30 -1.16 2.57 15.04
C GLY A 30 -0.06 3.32 15.79
N ALA A 31 0.78 4.11 15.09
CA ALA A 31 1.84 4.91 15.71
C ALA A 31 1.33 5.94 16.77
N ILE A 32 0.06 6.33 16.70
CA ILE A 32 -0.59 7.24 17.67
C ILE A 32 -1.52 6.43 18.57
N GLY A 33 -2.42 5.61 17.99
CA GLY A 33 -3.45 4.87 18.70
C GLY A 33 -2.92 3.87 19.73
N GLU A 34 -1.74 3.28 19.46
CA GLU A 34 -1.04 2.39 20.41
C GLU A 34 -0.35 3.17 21.54
N SER A 35 -0.06 4.45 21.35
CA SER A 35 0.71 5.26 22.30
C SER A 35 -0.14 6.09 23.24
N CYS A 36 -1.38 6.46 22.86
CA CYS A 36 -2.30 7.20 23.74
C CYS A 36 -3.76 7.12 23.29
N PRO A 37 -4.74 7.29 24.25
CA PRO A 37 -6.16 7.34 23.91
C PRO A 37 -6.48 8.47 22.92
N ILE A 38 -7.50 8.24 22.08
CA ILE A 38 -7.87 9.17 20.99
C ILE A 38 -8.14 10.60 21.47
N GLY A 39 -8.80 10.76 22.61
CA GLY A 39 -9.07 12.09 23.17
C GLY A 39 -7.78 12.83 23.56
N GLU A 40 -6.81 12.12 24.13
CA GLU A 40 -5.49 12.67 24.46
C GLU A 40 -4.69 13.00 23.21
N ALA A 41 -4.73 12.15 22.20
CA ALA A 41 -4.11 12.38 20.91
C ALA A 41 -4.66 13.65 20.25
N ALA A 42 -5.98 13.83 20.26
CA ALA A 42 -6.65 15.01 19.73
C ALA A 42 -6.24 16.30 20.47
N MET A 43 -6.20 16.27 21.81
CA MET A 43 -5.75 17.42 22.61
C MET A 43 -4.29 17.77 22.33
N LYS A 44 -3.38 16.76 22.25
CA LYS A 44 -1.96 16.98 21.93
C LYS A 44 -1.76 17.54 20.52
N ALA A 45 -2.51 17.05 19.55
CA ALA A 45 -2.43 17.54 18.17
C ALA A 45 -2.95 18.99 18.06
N ALA A 46 -4.07 19.32 18.73
CA ALA A 46 -4.56 20.69 18.78
C ALA A 46 -3.56 21.63 19.48
N ALA A 47 -2.97 21.20 20.62
CA ALA A 47 -1.92 21.94 21.32
C ALA A 47 -0.64 22.14 20.51
N ALA A 48 -0.34 21.19 19.60
CA ALA A 48 0.79 21.28 18.70
C ALA A 48 0.61 22.30 17.57
N GLY A 49 -0.62 22.77 17.30
CA GLY A 49 -0.91 23.82 16.33
C GLY A 49 -1.59 23.35 15.04
N HIS A 50 -2.18 22.15 15.01
CA HIS A 50 -3.03 21.73 13.91
C HIS A 50 -4.34 22.51 13.88
N ASP A 51 -4.80 22.86 12.69
CA ASP A 51 -6.07 23.57 12.47
C ASP A 51 -7.24 22.60 12.24
N LEU A 52 -6.97 21.41 11.69
CA LEU A 52 -7.92 20.32 11.49
C LEU A 52 -7.30 18.99 11.96
N LEU A 53 -8.13 18.14 12.55
CA LEU A 53 -7.75 16.82 13.00
C LEU A 53 -8.53 15.75 12.24
N LEU A 54 -7.84 14.72 11.77
CA LEU A 54 -8.44 13.57 11.08
C LEU A 54 -8.66 12.43 12.09
N VAL A 55 -9.88 11.90 12.10
CA VAL A 55 -10.29 10.67 12.80
C VAL A 55 -11.19 9.93 11.82
N CYS A 56 -10.64 8.96 11.09
CA CYS A 56 -11.20 8.56 9.82
C CYS A 56 -12.00 7.25 9.84
N HIS A 57 -11.80 6.38 10.86
CA HIS A 57 -12.28 5.01 10.76
C HIS A 57 -13.48 4.71 11.64
N THR A 58 -13.50 5.14 12.89
CA THR A 58 -14.54 4.72 13.83
C THR A 58 -15.33 5.87 14.45
N GLU A 59 -16.68 5.75 14.46
CA GLU A 59 -17.55 6.75 15.07
C GLU A 59 -17.27 6.97 16.57
N PRO A 60 -17.03 5.92 17.40
CA PRO A 60 -16.66 6.13 18.79
C PRO A 60 -15.40 6.98 18.98
N ALA A 61 -14.37 6.79 18.15
CA ALA A 61 -13.16 7.59 18.19
C ALA A 61 -13.43 9.05 17.80
N GLN A 62 -14.23 9.29 16.75
CA GLN A 62 -14.64 10.64 16.34
C GLN A 62 -15.36 11.38 17.47
N ARG A 63 -16.35 10.72 18.11
CA ARG A 63 -17.09 11.29 19.25
C ARG A 63 -16.19 11.52 20.46
N GLY A 64 -15.28 10.57 20.77
CA GLY A 64 -14.33 10.68 21.87
C GLY A 64 -13.35 11.84 21.68
N ALA A 65 -12.78 12.00 20.49
CA ALA A 65 -11.90 13.12 20.14
C ALA A 65 -12.63 14.47 20.26
N ALA A 66 -13.83 14.56 19.70
CA ALA A 66 -14.64 15.79 19.76
C ALA A 66 -15.03 16.19 21.19
N ALA A 67 -15.46 15.23 22.03
CA ALA A 67 -15.79 15.46 23.43
C ALA A 67 -14.57 15.95 24.22
N ALA A 68 -13.41 15.27 24.07
CA ALA A 68 -12.19 15.66 24.76
C ALA A 68 -11.72 17.08 24.39
N LEU A 69 -11.78 17.45 23.10
CA LEU A 69 -11.47 18.81 22.67
C LEU A 69 -12.41 19.84 23.23
N LEU A 70 -13.73 19.56 23.20
CA LEU A 70 -14.75 20.48 23.75
C LEU A 70 -14.52 20.73 25.22
N ASP A 71 -14.26 19.69 26.00
CA ASP A 71 -13.99 19.80 27.43
C ASP A 71 -12.68 20.53 27.71
N ALA A 72 -11.62 20.28 26.93
CA ALA A 72 -10.34 20.96 27.05
C ALA A 72 -10.45 22.47 26.77
N TYR A 73 -11.24 22.88 25.78
CA TYR A 73 -11.45 24.29 25.49
C TYR A 73 -12.40 24.95 26.53
N ARG A 74 -13.40 24.25 27.05
CA ARG A 74 -14.30 24.75 28.10
C ARG A 74 -13.59 24.93 29.45
N SER A 75 -12.72 24.00 29.79
CA SER A 75 -11.96 24.05 31.05
C SER A 75 -10.76 25.00 31.00
N GLY A 76 -10.37 25.48 29.80
CA GLY A 76 -9.17 26.28 29.59
C GLY A 76 -7.87 25.48 29.52
N ALA A 77 -7.92 24.16 29.47
CA ALA A 77 -6.73 23.30 29.23
C ALA A 77 -6.10 23.54 27.87
N LEU A 78 -6.92 23.92 26.89
CA LEU A 78 -6.45 24.45 25.58
C LEU A 78 -6.84 25.95 25.46
N PRO A 79 -5.93 26.78 24.92
CA PRO A 79 -6.19 28.20 24.78
C PRO A 79 -7.25 28.49 23.70
N ARG A 80 -8.34 29.16 24.07
CA ARG A 80 -9.44 29.49 23.15
C ARG A 80 -9.00 30.23 21.90
N ARG A 81 -7.98 31.09 22.01
CA ARG A 81 -7.39 31.80 20.87
C ARG A 81 -6.87 30.82 19.76
N GLY A 82 -6.33 29.66 20.16
CA GLY A 82 -5.88 28.63 19.20
C GLY A 82 -7.05 28.11 18.35
N LEU A 83 -8.18 27.79 19.00
CA LEU A 83 -9.40 27.36 18.33
C LEU A 83 -9.94 28.42 17.36
N GLU A 84 -10.01 29.68 17.81
CA GLU A 84 -10.52 30.81 17.02
C GLU A 84 -9.64 31.01 15.76
N THR A 85 -8.32 30.96 15.92
CA THR A 85 -7.37 31.09 14.80
C THR A 85 -7.49 29.91 13.81
N ALA A 86 -7.60 28.67 14.31
CA ALA A 86 -7.79 27.49 13.48
C ALA A 86 -9.12 27.56 12.70
N ALA A 87 -10.21 27.89 13.39
CA ALA A 87 -11.54 28.05 12.78
C ALA A 87 -11.54 29.12 11.68
N GLU A 88 -10.86 30.25 11.89
CA GLU A 88 -10.74 31.31 10.89
C GLU A 88 -9.98 30.85 9.65
N ARG A 89 -8.85 30.14 9.81
CA ARG A 89 -8.09 29.58 8.66
C ARG A 89 -8.94 28.59 7.85
N VAL A 90 -9.69 27.72 8.55
CA VAL A 90 -10.59 26.75 7.90
C VAL A 90 -11.72 27.46 7.17
N ARG A 91 -12.32 28.49 7.77
CA ARG A 91 -13.37 29.29 7.14
C ARG A 91 -12.86 29.97 5.86
N CYS A 92 -11.70 30.63 5.93
CA CYS A 92 -11.08 31.27 4.76
C CYS A 92 -10.73 30.27 3.64
N LEU A 93 -10.31 29.04 4.00
CA LEU A 93 -10.05 28.00 3.02
C LEU A 93 -11.34 27.58 2.31
N ARG A 94 -12.44 27.37 3.07
CA ARG A 94 -13.74 27.01 2.52
C ARG A 94 -14.28 28.05 1.55
N GLU A 95 -14.24 29.32 1.94
CA GLU A 95 -14.71 30.42 1.11
C GLU A 95 -13.95 30.54 -0.21
N ARG A 96 -12.62 30.44 -0.16
CA ARG A 96 -11.78 30.46 -1.37
C ARG A 96 -12.04 29.26 -2.28
N ARG A 97 -12.40 28.10 -1.72
CA ARG A 97 -12.72 26.91 -2.52
C ARG A 97 -14.10 27.02 -3.15
N SER A 98 -15.10 27.45 -2.40
CA SER A 98 -16.47 27.63 -2.92
C SER A 98 -16.51 28.59 -4.10
N ALA A 99 -15.83 29.72 -4.01
CA ALA A 99 -15.76 30.70 -5.10
C ALA A 99 -15.14 30.16 -6.41
N ARG A 100 -14.31 29.11 -6.34
CA ARG A 100 -13.71 28.48 -7.53
C ARG A 100 -14.61 27.45 -8.21
N PHE A 101 -15.65 26.96 -7.52
CA PHE A 101 -16.57 25.96 -8.08
C PHE A 101 -17.87 26.56 -8.63
N GLU A 102 -18.11 27.87 -8.44
CA GLU A 102 -19.26 28.55 -9.04
C GLU A 102 -19.08 28.64 -10.54
N GLY A 103 -19.80 27.80 -11.28
CA GLY A 103 -19.93 27.88 -12.75
C GLY A 103 -18.98 26.99 -13.58
N GLY A 104 -18.24 26.08 -12.99
CA GLY A 104 -17.49 25.08 -13.76
C GLY A 104 -18.41 24.02 -14.37
N ALA A 105 -18.26 23.70 -15.67
CA ALA A 105 -18.87 22.51 -16.23
C ALA A 105 -18.44 21.27 -15.41
N PRO A 106 -19.33 20.31 -15.18
CA PRO A 106 -18.95 19.06 -14.53
C PRO A 106 -17.77 18.43 -15.29
N ALA A 107 -16.77 17.96 -14.56
CA ALA A 107 -15.69 17.23 -15.19
C ALA A 107 -16.27 16.04 -15.98
N PRO A 108 -15.71 15.72 -17.16
CA PRO A 108 -16.18 14.57 -17.91
C PRO A 108 -16.11 13.32 -17.03
N GLU A 109 -17.17 12.53 -17.08
CA GLU A 109 -17.21 11.26 -16.37
C GLU A 109 -16.10 10.35 -16.90
N VAL A 110 -15.19 9.93 -16.05
CA VAL A 110 -14.09 9.05 -16.41
C VAL A 110 -14.48 7.65 -16.00
N ASP A 111 -14.49 6.72 -16.96
CA ASP A 111 -14.64 5.31 -16.64
C ASP A 111 -13.38 4.81 -15.89
N GLY A 112 -13.54 4.58 -14.60
CA GLY A 112 -12.44 4.24 -13.68
C GLY A 112 -11.71 2.95 -14.03
N PRO A 113 -12.41 1.82 -14.26
CA PRO A 113 -11.74 0.54 -14.55
C PRO A 113 -10.86 0.55 -15.80
N PRO A 114 -11.26 1.04 -16.98
CA PRO A 114 -10.37 1.17 -18.15
C PRO A 114 -9.18 2.10 -17.91
N LEU A 115 -9.36 3.20 -17.18
CA LEU A 115 -8.27 4.10 -16.83
C LEU A 115 -7.28 3.41 -15.89
N ALA A 116 -7.75 2.71 -14.86
CA ALA A 116 -6.91 1.95 -13.94
C ALA A 116 -6.09 0.87 -14.67
N TRP A 117 -6.71 0.16 -15.62
CA TRP A 117 -6.03 -0.81 -16.47
C TRP A 117 -4.96 -0.16 -17.34
N ALA A 118 -5.27 0.95 -17.99
CA ALA A 118 -4.32 1.68 -18.83
C ALA A 118 -3.11 2.18 -18.02
N ILE A 119 -3.34 2.70 -16.82
CA ILE A 119 -2.27 3.12 -15.91
C ILE A 119 -1.43 1.92 -15.48
N ALA A 120 -2.06 0.84 -15.03
CA ALA A 120 -1.36 -0.36 -14.57
C ALA A 120 -0.49 -0.96 -15.68
N THR A 121 -1.02 -1.07 -16.91
CA THR A 121 -0.28 -1.61 -18.07
C THR A 121 0.94 -0.75 -18.41
N ARG A 122 0.80 0.57 -18.37
CA ARG A 122 1.91 1.50 -18.64
C ARG A 122 2.94 1.54 -17.51
N ALA A 123 2.55 1.21 -16.28
CA ALA A 123 3.43 1.15 -15.14
C ALA A 123 4.31 -0.11 -15.11
N VAL A 124 3.94 -1.16 -15.85
CA VAL A 124 4.73 -2.41 -15.84
C VAL A 124 6.17 -2.15 -16.29
N THR A 125 7.10 -2.43 -15.40
CA THR A 125 8.53 -2.17 -15.59
C THR A 125 9.34 -3.43 -15.34
N VAL A 126 10.23 -3.76 -16.28
CA VAL A 126 11.26 -4.79 -16.08
C VAL A 126 12.42 -4.14 -15.35
N VAL A 127 12.67 -4.56 -14.12
CA VAL A 127 13.72 -4.01 -13.24
C VAL A 127 14.98 -4.86 -13.19
N ALA A 128 14.88 -6.13 -13.64
CA ALA A 128 16.02 -7.01 -13.84
C ALA A 128 15.78 -7.88 -15.07
N SER A 129 16.75 -7.90 -15.99
CA SER A 129 16.66 -8.67 -17.22
C SER A 129 16.86 -10.16 -16.94
N GLY A 130 15.83 -10.95 -17.21
CA GLY A 130 15.86 -12.39 -17.03
C GLY A 130 16.57 -13.14 -18.15
N SER A 131 16.67 -14.47 -17.98
CA SER A 131 17.11 -15.37 -19.06
C SER A 131 16.16 -15.29 -20.26
N PRO A 132 16.66 -15.24 -21.47
CA PRO A 132 15.85 -15.31 -22.71
C PRO A 132 14.96 -16.56 -22.78
N GLY A 133 15.31 -17.61 -22.04
CA GLY A 133 14.57 -18.88 -22.01
C GLY A 133 13.31 -18.86 -21.13
N PHE A 134 13.08 -17.85 -20.29
CA PHE A 134 11.93 -17.83 -19.37
C PHE A 134 10.59 -17.95 -20.10
N LYS A 135 10.37 -17.18 -21.17
CA LYS A 135 9.13 -17.26 -21.96
C LYS A 135 8.88 -18.63 -22.58
N ARG A 136 9.95 -19.31 -23.04
CA ARG A 136 9.82 -20.68 -23.57
C ARG A 136 9.45 -21.67 -22.46
N ALA A 137 10.00 -21.50 -21.27
CA ALA A 137 9.73 -22.34 -20.11
C ALA A 137 8.28 -22.25 -19.64
N LEU A 138 7.56 -21.16 -19.92
CA LEU A 138 6.13 -21.02 -19.62
C LEU A 138 5.23 -22.00 -20.40
N ASN A 139 5.73 -22.60 -21.49
CA ASN A 139 4.99 -23.65 -22.22
C ASN A 139 5.07 -25.03 -21.54
N GLY A 140 5.89 -25.18 -20.50
CA GLY A 140 6.02 -26.38 -19.69
C GLY A 140 5.17 -26.31 -18.42
N ARG A 141 5.64 -27.00 -17.37
CA ARG A 141 5.03 -26.96 -16.05
C ARG A 141 5.35 -25.64 -15.38
N VAL A 142 4.33 -24.88 -15.00
CA VAL A 142 4.47 -23.56 -14.37
C VAL A 142 4.08 -23.66 -12.90
N ALA A 143 4.97 -23.25 -12.00
CA ALA A 143 4.66 -23.01 -10.59
C ALA A 143 4.43 -21.52 -10.36
N VAL A 144 3.42 -21.19 -9.58
CA VAL A 144 3.17 -19.81 -9.11
C VAL A 144 3.18 -19.80 -7.59
N VAL A 145 4.12 -19.07 -7.00
CA VAL A 145 4.17 -18.80 -5.56
C VAL A 145 3.49 -17.46 -5.32
N PHE A 146 2.39 -17.47 -4.55
CA PHE A 146 1.52 -16.31 -4.42
C PHE A 146 1.17 -16.04 -2.95
N PRO A 147 1.21 -14.79 -2.47
CA PRO A 147 0.89 -14.46 -1.09
C PRO A 147 -0.61 -14.52 -0.82
N ARG A 148 -1.00 -14.91 0.41
CA ARG A 148 -2.39 -14.82 0.89
C ARG A 148 -2.72 -13.38 1.29
N PHE A 149 -3.26 -12.61 0.38
CA PHE A 149 -3.71 -11.23 0.63
C PHE A 149 -4.88 -11.14 1.61
N SER A 150 -5.64 -12.22 1.78
CA SER A 150 -6.66 -12.33 2.82
C SER A 150 -6.10 -12.12 4.24
N GLU A 151 -4.86 -12.56 4.50
CA GLU A 151 -4.17 -12.30 5.78
C GLU A 151 -3.82 -10.81 5.97
N LEU A 152 -3.46 -10.12 4.90
CA LEU A 152 -3.18 -8.70 4.95
C LEU A 152 -4.45 -7.89 5.22
N ALA A 153 -5.55 -8.25 4.59
CA ALA A 153 -6.85 -7.60 4.81
C ALA A 153 -7.36 -7.76 6.26
N ALA A 154 -6.98 -8.85 6.94
CA ALA A 154 -7.29 -9.05 8.35
C ALA A 154 -6.45 -8.14 9.30
N ARG A 155 -5.28 -7.69 8.85
CA ARG A 155 -4.36 -6.85 9.65
C ARG A 155 -4.58 -5.34 9.45
N ILE A 156 -5.06 -4.94 8.29
CA ILE A 156 -5.29 -3.53 7.94
C ILE A 156 -6.66 -3.39 7.29
N THR A 157 -7.35 -2.29 7.58
CA THR A 157 -8.69 -2.01 7.05
C THR A 157 -8.62 -1.66 5.56
N ILE A 158 -8.37 -2.65 4.72
CA ILE A 158 -8.43 -2.52 3.26
C ILE A 158 -9.23 -3.68 2.68
N GLU A 159 -9.89 -3.43 1.56
CA GLU A 159 -10.45 -4.53 0.79
C GLU A 159 -9.34 -5.46 0.30
N PRO A 160 -9.50 -6.80 0.44
CA PRO A 160 -8.52 -7.73 -0.07
C PRO A 160 -8.35 -7.51 -1.58
N ALA A 161 -7.10 -7.49 -2.04
CA ALA A 161 -6.79 -7.34 -3.47
C ALA A 161 -7.44 -8.47 -4.28
N VAL A 162 -7.65 -9.62 -3.64
CA VAL A 162 -8.22 -10.85 -4.20
C VAL A 162 -8.98 -11.59 -3.10
N ALA A 163 -10.19 -12.03 -3.37
CA ALA A 163 -11.02 -12.78 -2.40
C ALA A 163 -10.65 -14.27 -2.31
N ASP A 164 -10.26 -14.87 -3.43
CA ASP A 164 -9.79 -16.26 -3.55
C ASP A 164 -8.52 -16.26 -4.41
N GLU A 165 -7.38 -16.41 -3.78
CA GLU A 165 -6.08 -16.32 -4.41
C GLU A 165 -5.83 -17.45 -5.43
N ARG A 166 -6.32 -18.69 -5.16
CA ARG A 166 -6.16 -19.82 -6.10
C ARG A 166 -6.98 -19.62 -7.36
N ALA A 167 -8.25 -19.27 -7.20
CA ALA A 167 -9.14 -18.98 -8.32
C ALA A 167 -8.63 -17.78 -9.14
N TYR A 168 -8.11 -16.75 -8.46
CA TYR A 168 -7.49 -15.60 -9.11
C TYR A 168 -6.29 -16.01 -9.97
N VAL A 169 -5.33 -16.73 -9.40
CA VAL A 169 -4.12 -17.14 -10.14
C VAL A 169 -4.50 -17.99 -11.35
N ALA A 170 -5.37 -18.99 -11.16
CA ALA A 170 -5.84 -19.84 -12.26
C ALA A 170 -6.50 -19.01 -13.37
N GLY A 171 -7.40 -18.09 -13.02
CA GLY A 171 -8.11 -17.23 -13.97
C GLY A 171 -7.19 -16.23 -14.70
N ALA A 172 -6.20 -15.67 -14.00
CA ALA A 172 -5.29 -14.69 -14.58
C ALA A 172 -4.29 -15.29 -15.60
N PHE A 173 -3.91 -16.55 -15.43
CA PHE A 173 -3.02 -17.26 -16.38
C PHE A 173 -3.78 -18.01 -17.48
N ALA A 174 -5.08 -18.27 -17.32
CA ALA A 174 -5.90 -19.02 -18.28
C ALA A 174 -5.92 -18.40 -19.71
N PRO A 175 -5.96 -17.07 -19.92
CA PRO A 175 -5.93 -16.50 -21.27
C PRO A 175 -4.66 -16.84 -22.06
N ALA A 176 -3.55 -17.15 -21.35
CA ALA A 176 -2.30 -17.59 -21.99
C ALA A 176 -2.22 -19.12 -22.16
N GLY A 177 -3.28 -19.86 -21.84
CA GLY A 177 -3.29 -21.34 -21.88
C GLY A 177 -2.46 -21.99 -20.79
N ILE A 178 -2.11 -21.26 -19.71
CA ILE A 178 -1.29 -21.76 -18.63
C ILE A 178 -2.19 -22.18 -17.46
N ALA A 179 -2.03 -23.45 -17.00
CA ALA A 179 -2.63 -23.97 -15.79
C ALA A 179 -1.56 -24.10 -14.69
N PRO A 180 -1.35 -23.09 -13.84
CA PRO A 180 -0.24 -23.10 -12.91
C PRO A 180 -0.50 -23.99 -11.68
N ASP A 181 0.58 -24.66 -11.21
CA ASP A 181 0.60 -25.27 -9.89
C ASP A 181 0.83 -24.17 -8.84
N THR A 182 -0.23 -23.78 -8.13
CA THR A 182 -0.21 -22.62 -7.24
C THR A 182 0.14 -23.03 -5.82
N VAL A 183 1.20 -22.43 -5.28
CA VAL A 183 1.59 -22.48 -3.86
C VAL A 183 1.22 -21.16 -3.20
N LEU A 184 0.33 -21.22 -2.21
CA LEU A 184 -0.01 -20.06 -1.39
C LEU A 184 0.92 -20.00 -0.18
N VAL A 185 1.45 -18.81 0.07
CA VAL A 185 2.33 -18.51 1.22
C VAL A 185 1.75 -17.38 2.05
N GLY A 186 2.07 -17.30 3.33
CA GLY A 186 1.70 -16.16 4.17
C GLY A 186 2.33 -14.85 3.68
N ILE A 187 1.84 -13.71 4.16
CA ILE A 187 2.52 -12.40 3.97
C ILE A 187 3.92 -12.44 4.61
N GLU A 188 4.04 -13.15 5.70
CA GLU A 188 5.31 -13.56 6.33
C GLU A 188 5.36 -15.10 6.32
N PRO A 189 5.93 -15.71 5.28
CA PRO A 189 5.87 -17.17 5.11
C PRO A 189 6.61 -17.92 6.22
N THR A 190 6.05 -19.06 6.62
CA THR A 190 6.68 -20.01 7.54
C THR A 190 7.75 -20.85 6.85
N ASP A 191 8.65 -21.48 7.61
CA ASP A 191 9.68 -22.37 7.07
C ASP A 191 9.08 -23.52 6.24
N ALA A 192 7.94 -24.06 6.64
CA ALA A 192 7.22 -25.11 5.89
C ALA A 192 6.72 -24.60 4.54
N GLU A 193 6.19 -23.38 4.47
CA GLU A 193 5.73 -22.77 3.23
C GLU A 193 6.91 -22.44 2.30
N ILE A 194 8.02 -21.98 2.86
CA ILE A 194 9.27 -21.72 2.12
C ILE A 194 9.79 -23.02 1.50
N ALA A 195 9.84 -24.10 2.28
CA ALA A 195 10.25 -25.42 1.77
C ALA A 195 9.34 -25.92 0.65
N ALA A 196 8.02 -25.85 0.83
CA ALA A 196 7.04 -26.25 -0.18
C ALA A 196 7.17 -25.41 -1.47
N ALA A 197 7.36 -24.10 -1.37
CA ALA A 197 7.58 -23.22 -2.51
C ALA A 197 8.86 -23.59 -3.28
N ALA A 198 9.95 -23.86 -2.58
CA ALA A 198 11.22 -24.26 -3.17
C ALA A 198 11.14 -25.64 -3.86
N GLU A 199 10.40 -26.61 -3.30
CA GLU A 199 10.16 -27.91 -3.93
C GLU A 199 9.36 -27.79 -5.23
N ARG A 200 8.31 -26.96 -5.24
CA ARG A 200 7.50 -26.72 -6.44
C ARG A 200 8.32 -25.99 -7.50
N ALA A 201 9.14 -25.01 -7.11
CA ALA A 201 10.04 -24.33 -8.03
C ALA A 201 11.05 -25.30 -8.69
N ALA A 202 11.57 -26.27 -7.94
CA ALA A 202 12.47 -27.29 -8.46
C ALA A 202 11.81 -28.26 -9.46
N ALA A 203 10.52 -28.56 -9.25
CA ALA A 203 9.73 -29.48 -10.07
C ALA A 203 9.19 -28.81 -11.35
N ALA A 204 9.09 -27.50 -11.39
CA ALA A 204 8.54 -26.74 -12.52
C ALA A 204 9.61 -26.41 -13.58
N ASP A 205 9.17 -26.16 -14.80
CA ASP A 205 10.01 -25.66 -15.89
C ASP A 205 10.16 -24.13 -15.80
N ALA A 206 9.08 -23.43 -15.36
CA ALA A 206 9.11 -22.02 -15.02
C ALA A 206 8.45 -21.78 -13.66
N THR A 207 8.95 -20.80 -12.92
CA THR A 207 8.37 -20.34 -11.66
C THR A 207 8.10 -18.85 -11.74
N VAL A 208 6.91 -18.41 -11.30
CA VAL A 208 6.57 -17.00 -11.05
C VAL A 208 6.39 -16.82 -9.55
N LEU A 209 7.27 -16.03 -8.95
CA LEU A 209 7.19 -15.68 -7.52
C LEU A 209 6.65 -14.27 -7.36
N PHE A 210 5.50 -14.14 -6.71
CA PHE A 210 4.97 -12.85 -6.26
C PHE A 210 5.58 -12.55 -4.89
N LEU A 211 6.50 -11.58 -4.85
CA LEU A 211 7.32 -11.28 -3.68
C LEU A 211 6.84 -10.02 -2.97
N PHE A 212 6.70 -10.10 -1.65
CA PHE A 212 6.25 -9.00 -0.80
C PHE A 212 7.39 -8.54 0.11
N ASP A 213 7.99 -7.36 -0.18
CA ASP A 213 8.94 -6.62 0.66
C ASP A 213 10.05 -7.47 1.34
N ALA A 214 10.81 -8.23 0.57
CA ALA A 214 11.91 -9.06 1.09
C ALA A 214 13.04 -8.24 1.75
N HIS A 215 13.17 -6.96 1.43
CA HIS A 215 14.11 -6.06 2.09
C HIS A 215 13.68 -5.68 3.52
N LEU A 216 12.39 -5.82 3.87
CA LEU A 216 11.83 -5.52 5.19
C LEU A 216 11.57 -6.79 6.02
N TYR A 217 11.16 -7.89 5.37
CA TYR A 217 10.73 -9.11 6.04
C TYR A 217 11.73 -10.25 5.83
N PRO A 218 12.44 -10.70 6.89
CA PRO A 218 13.42 -11.78 6.79
C PRO A 218 12.86 -13.08 6.22
N SER A 219 11.60 -13.44 6.51
CA SER A 219 10.94 -14.63 5.98
C SER A 219 10.71 -14.54 4.47
N ASN A 220 10.36 -13.37 3.93
CA ASN A 220 10.25 -13.15 2.48
C ASN A 220 11.63 -13.17 1.80
N ARG A 221 12.66 -12.72 2.50
CA ARG A 221 14.04 -12.87 2.01
C ARG A 221 14.45 -14.34 1.94
N ALA A 222 14.15 -15.13 2.96
CA ALA A 222 14.41 -16.57 2.97
C ALA A 222 13.62 -17.30 1.87
N LEU A 223 12.35 -16.91 1.63
CA LEU A 223 11.54 -17.42 0.53
C LEU A 223 12.20 -17.13 -0.84
N LEU A 224 12.63 -15.89 -1.07
CA LEU A 224 13.32 -15.51 -2.30
C LEU A 224 14.58 -16.34 -2.50
N ASP A 225 15.42 -16.44 -1.48
CA ASP A 225 16.70 -17.17 -1.55
C ASP A 225 16.49 -18.67 -1.82
N ALA A 226 15.49 -19.30 -1.17
CA ALA A 226 15.15 -20.70 -1.36
C ALA A 226 14.61 -21.00 -2.78
N VAL A 227 13.73 -20.14 -3.29
CA VAL A 227 13.17 -20.29 -4.65
C VAL A 227 14.23 -20.02 -5.70
N GLN A 228 15.05 -18.97 -5.54
CA GLN A 228 16.17 -18.68 -6.46
C GLN A 228 17.20 -19.81 -6.56
N ALA A 229 17.40 -20.55 -5.48
CA ALA A 229 18.34 -21.67 -5.45
C ALA A 229 17.85 -22.91 -6.20
N ARG A 230 16.53 -23.04 -6.42
CA ARG A 230 15.91 -24.28 -6.90
C ARG A 230 15.21 -24.13 -8.26
N ALA A 231 14.74 -22.93 -8.61
CA ALA A 231 14.02 -22.69 -9.85
C ALA A 231 14.92 -22.81 -11.08
N ARG A 232 14.41 -23.46 -12.15
CA ARG A 232 15.09 -23.60 -13.44
C ARG A 232 15.01 -22.31 -14.25
N ALA A 233 13.83 -21.72 -14.33
CA ALA A 233 13.58 -20.40 -14.89
C ALA A 233 12.67 -19.64 -13.93
N LEU A 234 13.06 -18.42 -13.55
CA LEU A 234 12.38 -17.65 -12.53
C LEU A 234 12.05 -16.24 -13.00
N ALA A 235 10.79 -15.85 -12.80
CA ALA A 235 10.37 -14.45 -12.77
C ALA A 235 9.93 -14.10 -11.36
N VAL A 236 10.37 -12.95 -10.86
CA VAL A 236 9.95 -12.38 -9.58
C VAL A 236 9.14 -11.13 -9.84
N VAL A 237 7.89 -11.15 -9.39
CA VAL A 237 6.97 -10.01 -9.40
C VAL A 237 7.14 -9.25 -8.09
N LEU A 238 7.73 -8.06 -8.15
CA LEU A 238 7.91 -7.19 -6.99
C LEU A 238 6.62 -6.41 -6.77
N LEU A 239 5.91 -6.69 -5.66
CA LEU A 239 4.52 -6.31 -5.48
C LEU A 239 4.31 -4.85 -5.07
N ARG A 240 5.24 -4.20 -4.38
CA ARG A 240 5.07 -2.82 -3.90
C ARG A 240 6.03 -1.85 -4.56
N ASP A 241 7.29 -2.13 -4.43
CA ASP A 241 8.35 -1.26 -4.90
C ASP A 241 9.50 -2.07 -5.52
N PRO A 242 10.45 -1.42 -6.19
CA PRO A 242 11.53 -2.11 -6.90
C PRO A 242 12.75 -2.42 -6.03
N TYR A 243 12.75 -2.15 -4.71
CA TYR A 243 13.95 -2.27 -3.88
C TYR A 243 14.51 -3.69 -3.83
N ASP A 244 13.65 -4.68 -3.85
CA ASP A 244 14.04 -6.09 -3.87
C ASP A 244 14.75 -6.51 -5.18
N ALA A 245 14.75 -5.67 -6.21
CA ALA A 245 15.48 -5.95 -7.45
C ALA A 245 16.98 -6.17 -7.20
N SER A 246 17.56 -5.49 -6.21
CA SER A 246 18.96 -5.65 -5.80
C SER A 246 19.29 -7.02 -5.19
N LEU A 247 18.25 -7.76 -4.78
CA LEU A 247 18.37 -9.09 -4.17
C LEU A 247 18.29 -10.24 -5.19
N LEU A 248 17.94 -9.91 -6.44
CA LEU A 248 17.79 -10.91 -7.51
C LEU A 248 19.17 -11.34 -8.04
N ARG A 249 19.34 -12.66 -8.19
CA ARG A 249 20.54 -13.21 -8.82
C ARG A 249 20.55 -12.91 -10.34
N PRO A 250 21.70 -12.92 -11.00
CA PRO A 250 21.79 -12.80 -12.44
C PRO A 250 20.87 -13.78 -13.18
N ASN A 251 20.33 -13.37 -14.33
CA ASN A 251 19.40 -14.13 -15.18
C ASN A 251 17.99 -14.37 -14.58
N ILE A 252 17.63 -13.78 -13.47
CA ILE A 252 16.26 -13.77 -12.94
C ILE A 252 15.52 -12.56 -13.49
N LEU A 253 14.33 -12.80 -14.05
CA LEU A 253 13.47 -11.72 -14.50
C LEU A 253 12.82 -11.03 -13.29
N GLY A 254 13.12 -9.75 -13.08
CA GLY A 254 12.45 -8.90 -12.11
C GLY A 254 11.46 -7.97 -12.80
N ILE A 255 10.19 -7.97 -12.38
CA ILE A 255 9.14 -7.16 -12.97
C ILE A 255 8.24 -6.57 -11.88
N THR A 256 7.75 -5.35 -12.06
CA THR A 256 6.83 -4.68 -11.14
C THR A 256 5.79 -3.84 -11.86
N ALA A 257 4.66 -3.60 -11.22
CA ALA A 257 3.70 -2.54 -11.56
C ALA A 257 3.47 -1.60 -10.35
N TYR A 258 4.43 -1.58 -9.40
CA TYR A 258 4.46 -0.70 -8.22
C TYR A 258 3.24 -0.82 -7.33
N GLY A 259 2.68 -2.03 -7.19
CA GLY A 259 1.56 -2.31 -6.30
C GLY A 259 1.05 -3.73 -6.43
N PHE A 260 0.11 -4.07 -5.54
CA PHE A 260 -0.51 -5.39 -5.45
C PHE A 260 -2.03 -5.36 -5.67
N ARG A 261 -2.58 -4.25 -6.20
CA ARG A 261 -3.98 -4.22 -6.60
C ARG A 261 -4.21 -5.16 -7.77
N LYS A 262 -5.42 -5.72 -7.88
CA LYS A 262 -5.77 -6.69 -8.91
C LYS A 262 -5.35 -6.22 -10.32
N CYS A 263 -5.68 -5.01 -10.71
CA CYS A 263 -5.33 -4.47 -12.03
C CYS A 263 -3.82 -4.39 -12.29
N GLN A 264 -3.00 -4.17 -11.24
CA GLN A 264 -1.54 -4.13 -11.36
C GLN A 264 -0.95 -5.54 -11.52
N MET A 265 -1.45 -6.50 -10.75
CA MET A 265 -1.04 -7.91 -10.89
C MET A 265 -1.48 -8.49 -12.24
N ASP A 266 -2.71 -8.20 -12.67
CA ASP A 266 -3.22 -8.59 -14.00
C ASP A 266 -2.33 -8.05 -15.13
N ALA A 267 -1.93 -6.77 -15.04
CA ALA A 267 -1.04 -6.15 -16.04
C ALA A 267 0.34 -6.80 -16.09
N VAL A 268 0.91 -7.16 -14.94
CA VAL A 268 2.19 -7.89 -14.88
C VAL A 268 2.04 -9.28 -15.46
N ILE A 269 0.99 -10.02 -15.11
CA ILE A 269 0.74 -11.38 -15.64
C ILE A 269 0.56 -11.32 -17.16
N ALA A 270 -0.24 -10.37 -17.67
CA ALA A 270 -0.41 -10.18 -19.11
C ALA A 270 0.94 -9.92 -19.82
N ARG A 271 1.81 -9.09 -19.21
CA ARG A 271 3.15 -8.81 -19.77
C ARG A 271 4.09 -10.00 -19.71
N LEU A 272 3.97 -10.87 -18.71
CA LEU A 272 4.76 -12.11 -18.58
C LEU A 272 4.29 -13.17 -19.57
N ALA A 273 2.98 -13.36 -19.67
CA ALA A 273 2.36 -14.45 -20.42
C ALA A 273 2.19 -14.14 -21.92
N HIS A 274 2.08 -12.86 -22.29
CA HIS A 274 1.97 -12.44 -23.70
C HIS A 274 3.21 -11.64 -24.09
N PRO A 275 3.76 -11.84 -25.30
CA PRO A 275 4.97 -11.18 -25.78
C PRO A 275 4.81 -9.69 -26.04
#